data_a484ac396d377b8e77ed27c664635448
#
_entry.id   a484ac396d377b8e77ed27c664635448
#
_cell.length_a   1.000
_cell.length_b   1.000
_cell.length_c   1.000
_cell.angle_alpha   90.00
_cell.angle_beta   90.00
_cell.angle_gamma   90.00
#
_symmetry.space_group_name_H-M   'P 1'
#
loop_
_entity.id
_entity.type
_entity.pdbx_description
1 polymer ?
#
loop_
_entity_poly.entity_id
_entity_poly.type
_entity_poly.pdbx_seq_one_letter_code
_entity_poly.pdbx_strand_id
1 'polypeptide(L)'
;MAEEYDFPASTRHKIRYCGYIAKEQPVRAVAVVRKELNAGALPIVLLTPGGGRDGIHMLGLGLHTLLPDCQRGKIHLVAVLGPEMEAEQREDLHRVGRGVPNLTLIDFTNDMMSYMAAANAVVAMAGYNTVTELLSLGVPGVLVPRTSPSQEQWIRATRLEQLGAFNVIHPDQYSAATLRSALDKALAESKENNAAVQLDMNALDTVHDYVQELLVEHDSGGWKKLRLQNVTEFERPHADIPRKPLALAVPLSGAKA
;
A
#
# COMPACT_ATOMS: atom_id res chain seq x y z
N MET A 1 0.77 -15.00 12.14
CA MET A 1 1.92 -14.18 11.66
C MET A 1 3.25 -14.93 11.85
N ALA A 2 3.77 -15.19 13.06
CA ALA A 2 5.07 -15.86 13.23
C ALA A 2 5.13 -17.28 12.61
N GLU A 3 4.02 -18.01 12.62
CA GLU A 3 3.89 -19.32 11.98
C GLU A 3 3.78 -19.21 10.45
N GLU A 4 3.09 -18.20 9.95
CA GLU A 4 2.88 -17.96 8.52
C GLU A 4 4.15 -17.49 7.81
N TYR A 5 5.06 -16.83 8.56
CA TYR A 5 6.38 -16.44 8.06
C TYR A 5 7.46 -17.49 8.37
N ASP A 6 7.07 -18.64 8.93
CA ASP A 6 7.95 -19.76 9.27
C ASP A 6 9.20 -19.34 10.09
N PHE A 7 9.01 -18.44 11.06
CA PHE A 7 10.09 -18.05 11.95
C PHE A 7 10.57 -19.24 12.80
N PRO A 8 11.89 -19.44 12.93
CA PRO A 8 12.43 -20.49 13.79
C PRO A 8 11.89 -20.39 15.22
N ALA A 9 11.62 -21.53 15.87
CA ALA A 9 11.11 -21.57 17.23
C ALA A 9 11.99 -20.77 18.23
N SER A 10 13.31 -20.77 18.00
CA SER A 10 14.30 -20.02 18.78
C SER A 10 14.15 -18.50 18.72
N THR A 11 13.44 -17.96 17.71
CA THR A 11 13.24 -16.52 17.54
C THR A 11 11.80 -16.06 17.84
N ARG A 12 10.83 -16.99 17.85
CA ARG A 12 9.41 -16.66 18.05
C ARG A 12 9.14 -15.91 19.36
N HIS A 13 9.86 -16.25 20.44
CA HIS A 13 9.71 -15.58 21.73
C HIS A 13 10.23 -14.13 21.74
N LYS A 14 11.03 -13.73 20.74
CA LYS A 14 11.56 -12.36 20.60
C LYS A 14 10.64 -11.47 19.76
N ILE A 15 9.62 -12.05 19.11
CA ILE A 15 8.72 -11.30 18.25
C ILE A 15 7.72 -10.54 19.12
N ARG A 16 7.56 -9.24 18.85
CA ARG A 16 6.54 -8.38 19.43
C ARG A 16 5.70 -7.81 18.29
N TYR A 17 4.40 -7.84 18.48
CA TYR A 17 3.45 -7.26 17.51
C TYR A 17 3.07 -5.87 17.99
N CYS A 18 3.25 -4.87 17.13
CA CYS A 18 3.06 -3.48 17.50
C CYS A 18 1.80 -2.86 16.87
N GLY A 19 1.08 -3.60 16.02
CA GLY A 19 -0.01 -3.01 15.24
C GLY A 19 0.47 -2.37 13.95
N TYR A 20 -0.31 -1.41 13.44
CA TYR A 20 -0.02 -0.66 12.22
C TYR A 20 0.42 0.76 12.54
N ILE A 21 1.31 1.31 11.71
CA ILE A 21 1.72 2.72 11.84
C ILE A 21 0.74 3.56 11.00
N ALA A 22 -0.08 4.35 11.67
CA ALA A 22 -0.91 5.35 10.99
C ALA A 22 0.00 6.38 10.31
N LYS A 23 -0.39 6.78 9.10
CA LYS A 23 0.32 7.83 8.38
C LYS A 23 -0.40 9.15 8.62
N GLU A 24 0.21 10.03 9.38
CA GLU A 24 -0.27 11.38 9.61
C GLU A 24 0.19 12.30 8.48
N GLN A 25 -0.62 12.44 7.46
CA GLN A 25 -0.39 13.43 6.40
C GLN A 25 -1.62 14.31 6.24
N PRO A 26 -1.43 15.62 5.96
CA PRO A 26 -2.54 16.49 5.61
C PRO A 26 -3.27 15.95 4.38
N VAL A 27 -4.59 15.84 4.46
CA VAL A 27 -5.44 15.41 3.37
C VAL A 27 -6.22 16.60 2.87
N ARG A 28 -6.15 16.89 1.58
CA ARG A 28 -6.93 17.95 0.95
C ARG A 28 -8.42 17.64 1.02
N ALA A 29 -9.26 18.68 1.08
CA ALA A 29 -10.70 18.49 1.06
C ALA A 29 -11.13 17.73 -0.21
N VAL A 30 -12.00 16.74 -0.04
CA VAL A 30 -12.53 15.89 -1.13
C VAL A 30 -13.07 16.73 -2.30
N ALA A 31 -13.77 17.83 -2.00
CA ALA A 31 -14.31 18.72 -3.03
C ALA A 31 -13.23 19.37 -3.91
N VAL A 32 -12.04 19.65 -3.34
CA VAL A 32 -10.89 20.22 -4.09
C VAL A 32 -10.34 19.19 -5.06
N VAL A 33 -10.11 17.95 -4.60
CA VAL A 33 -9.61 16.86 -5.44
C VAL A 33 -10.61 16.52 -6.55
N ARG A 34 -11.90 16.44 -6.24
CA ARG A 34 -12.96 16.19 -7.23
C ARG A 34 -13.03 17.27 -8.31
N LYS A 35 -12.84 18.54 -7.92
CA LYS A 35 -12.79 19.66 -8.87
C LYS A 35 -11.57 19.59 -9.77
N GLU A 36 -10.41 19.31 -9.23
CA GLU A 36 -9.14 19.13 -9.97
C GLU A 36 -9.27 18.01 -11.02
N LEU A 37 -9.88 16.90 -10.64
CA LEU A 37 -10.12 15.76 -11.51
C LEU A 37 -11.24 16.00 -12.53
N ASN A 38 -12.03 17.07 -12.41
CA ASN A 38 -13.25 17.28 -13.17
C ASN A 38 -14.23 16.09 -13.05
N ALA A 39 -14.24 15.41 -11.91
CA ALA A 39 -15.04 14.20 -11.70
C ALA A 39 -16.54 14.46 -11.54
N GLY A 40 -16.94 15.70 -11.26
CA GLY A 40 -18.36 16.06 -11.05
C GLY A 40 -19.00 15.19 -9.96
N ALA A 41 -20.13 14.55 -10.28
CA ALA A 41 -20.85 13.64 -9.39
C ALA A 41 -20.45 12.17 -9.59
N LEU A 42 -19.57 11.86 -10.53
CA LEU A 42 -19.18 10.47 -10.83
C LEU A 42 -18.48 9.83 -9.63
N PRO A 43 -18.73 8.55 -9.34
CA PRO A 43 -17.90 7.79 -8.42
C PRO A 43 -16.43 7.78 -8.88
N ILE A 44 -15.50 8.10 -7.99
CA ILE A 44 -14.07 8.02 -8.26
C ILE A 44 -13.57 6.64 -7.88
N VAL A 45 -12.95 5.95 -8.82
CA VAL A 45 -12.20 4.72 -8.60
C VAL A 45 -10.72 5.04 -8.73
N LEU A 46 -9.94 4.74 -7.71
CA LEU A 46 -8.49 4.88 -7.75
C LEU A 46 -7.85 3.51 -8.02
N LEU A 47 -6.93 3.45 -8.98
CA LEU A 47 -6.16 2.25 -9.33
C LEU A 47 -4.68 2.53 -9.11
N THR A 48 -4.00 1.77 -8.25
CA THR A 48 -2.57 1.98 -7.97
C THR A 48 -1.85 0.71 -7.49
N PRO A 49 -0.67 0.41 -8.03
CA PRO A 49 0.19 -0.65 -7.51
C PRO A 49 1.06 -0.21 -6.31
N GLY A 50 1.03 1.07 -5.94
CA GLY A 50 1.99 1.66 -5.02
C GLY A 50 3.29 2.06 -5.72
N GLY A 51 4.42 1.40 -5.43
CA GLY A 51 5.72 1.71 -6.04
C GLY A 51 5.78 1.56 -7.56
N GLY A 52 5.03 0.64 -8.14
CA GLY A 52 4.86 0.49 -9.59
C GLY A 52 5.70 -0.60 -10.25
N ARG A 53 6.78 -1.07 -9.63
CA ARG A 53 7.71 -2.06 -10.24
C ARG A 53 7.01 -3.32 -10.78
N ASP A 54 6.10 -3.90 -10.01
CA ASP A 54 5.39 -5.14 -10.33
C ASP A 54 3.95 -4.87 -10.79
N GLY A 55 3.61 -3.59 -11.07
CA GLY A 55 2.23 -3.14 -11.21
C GLY A 55 1.61 -3.24 -12.60
N ILE A 56 2.41 -3.50 -13.64
CA ILE A 56 1.95 -3.42 -15.02
C ILE A 56 0.75 -4.32 -15.34
N HIS A 57 0.78 -5.56 -14.84
CA HIS A 57 -0.32 -6.50 -15.07
C HIS A 57 -1.62 -6.04 -14.40
N MET A 58 -1.53 -5.59 -13.13
CA MET A 58 -2.68 -5.09 -12.39
C MET A 58 -3.27 -3.84 -13.06
N LEU A 59 -2.42 -2.88 -13.42
CA LEU A 59 -2.84 -1.64 -14.09
C LEU A 59 -3.40 -1.91 -15.48
N GLY A 60 -2.73 -2.73 -16.29
CA GLY A 60 -3.17 -3.04 -17.65
C GLY A 60 -4.54 -3.70 -17.69
N LEU A 61 -4.75 -4.74 -16.88
CA LEU A 61 -6.05 -5.41 -16.78
C LEU A 61 -7.11 -4.49 -16.15
N GLY A 62 -6.74 -3.73 -15.11
CA GLY A 62 -7.61 -2.76 -14.47
C GLY A 62 -8.10 -1.69 -15.44
N LEU A 63 -7.21 -1.07 -16.20
CA LEU A 63 -7.55 -0.11 -17.24
C LEU A 63 -8.45 -0.77 -18.29
N HIS A 64 -8.02 -1.89 -18.89
CA HIS A 64 -8.83 -2.59 -19.89
C HIS A 64 -10.26 -2.87 -19.40
N THR A 65 -10.41 -3.25 -18.14
CA THR A 65 -11.71 -3.58 -17.54
C THR A 65 -12.57 -2.34 -17.32
N LEU A 66 -11.98 -1.22 -16.89
CA LEU A 66 -12.73 -0.05 -16.38
C LEU A 66 -12.88 1.08 -17.41
N LEU A 67 -12.03 1.15 -18.45
CA LEU A 67 -12.14 2.16 -19.51
C LEU A 67 -13.53 2.26 -20.15
N PRO A 68 -14.26 1.15 -20.44
CA PRO A 68 -15.62 1.23 -20.95
C PRO A 68 -16.59 1.96 -20.01
N ASP A 69 -16.37 1.90 -18.68
CA ASP A 69 -17.21 2.62 -17.72
C ASP A 69 -16.88 4.10 -17.67
N CYS A 70 -15.59 4.47 -17.86
CA CYS A 70 -15.17 5.85 -18.04
C CYS A 70 -15.82 6.46 -19.29
N GLN A 71 -15.77 5.76 -20.43
CA GLN A 71 -16.37 6.19 -21.69
C GLN A 71 -17.89 6.39 -21.59
N ARG A 72 -18.57 5.57 -20.81
CA ARG A 72 -20.01 5.66 -20.56
C ARG A 72 -20.39 6.67 -19.49
N GLY A 73 -19.42 7.36 -18.87
CA GLY A 73 -19.67 8.30 -17.79
C GLY A 73 -20.25 7.65 -16.54
N LYS A 74 -19.87 6.41 -16.22
CA LYS A 74 -20.30 5.73 -15.00
C LYS A 74 -19.38 5.96 -13.83
N ILE A 75 -18.09 6.10 -14.09
CA ILE A 75 -17.04 6.34 -13.11
C ILE A 75 -16.04 7.37 -13.64
N HIS A 76 -15.32 8.02 -12.72
CA HIS A 76 -14.06 8.69 -13.00
C HIS A 76 -12.93 7.82 -12.48
N LEU A 77 -12.07 7.33 -13.39
CA LEU A 77 -10.94 6.48 -13.03
C LEU A 77 -9.69 7.34 -12.87
N VAL A 78 -9.02 7.22 -11.74
CA VAL A 78 -7.70 7.78 -11.49
C VAL A 78 -6.72 6.61 -11.41
N ALA A 79 -5.74 6.54 -12.30
CA ALA A 79 -4.70 5.53 -12.23
C ALA A 79 -3.35 6.20 -11.92
N VAL A 80 -2.76 5.82 -10.80
CA VAL A 80 -1.42 6.27 -10.37
C VAL A 80 -0.44 5.14 -10.61
N LEU A 81 0.52 5.35 -11.53
CA LEU A 81 1.36 4.30 -12.08
C LEU A 81 2.47 3.87 -11.12
N GLY A 82 3.01 4.82 -10.36
CA GLY A 82 4.10 4.61 -9.40
C GLY A 82 5.48 4.96 -9.97
N PRO A 83 6.39 5.42 -9.08
CA PRO A 83 7.70 5.96 -9.50
C PRO A 83 8.68 4.90 -10.03
N GLU A 84 8.47 3.62 -9.67
CA GLU A 84 9.37 2.53 -10.04
C GLU A 84 8.94 1.80 -11.33
N MET A 85 7.87 2.26 -11.99
CA MET A 85 7.42 1.68 -13.25
C MET A 85 8.40 2.02 -14.38
N GLU A 86 8.70 1.05 -15.21
CA GLU A 86 9.56 1.23 -16.38
C GLU A 86 8.95 2.21 -17.40
N ALA A 87 9.82 3.00 -18.06
CA ALA A 87 9.38 4.06 -18.96
C ALA A 87 8.52 3.52 -20.12
N GLU A 88 8.89 2.39 -20.73
CA GLU A 88 8.16 1.77 -21.82
C GLU A 88 6.74 1.34 -21.39
N GLN A 89 6.62 0.70 -20.22
CA GLN A 89 5.34 0.30 -19.65
C GLN A 89 4.45 1.51 -19.37
N ARG A 90 5.03 2.60 -18.88
CA ARG A 90 4.33 3.86 -18.62
C ARG A 90 3.78 4.47 -19.91
N GLU A 91 4.60 4.51 -20.96
CA GLU A 91 4.19 5.01 -22.28
C GLU A 91 3.04 4.17 -22.86
N ASP A 92 3.07 2.85 -22.70
CA ASP A 92 2.01 1.96 -23.15
C ASP A 92 0.69 2.26 -22.43
N LEU A 93 0.72 2.45 -21.12
CA LEU A 93 -0.48 2.80 -20.35
C LEU A 93 -1.03 4.18 -20.76
N HIS A 94 -0.17 5.17 -20.98
CA HIS A 94 -0.58 6.47 -21.52
C HIS A 94 -1.18 6.35 -22.91
N ARG A 95 -0.64 5.48 -23.76
CA ARG A 95 -1.19 5.23 -25.11
C ARG A 95 -2.60 4.65 -25.05
N VAL A 96 -2.81 3.67 -24.15
CA VAL A 96 -4.12 3.03 -23.92
C VAL A 96 -5.14 4.04 -23.39
N GLY A 97 -4.72 4.94 -22.51
CA GLY A 97 -5.61 5.95 -21.90
C GLY A 97 -5.85 7.20 -22.75
N ARG A 98 -5.17 7.35 -23.89
CA ARG A 98 -5.23 8.58 -24.68
C ARG A 98 -6.63 8.89 -25.18
N GLY A 99 -7.14 10.08 -24.83
CA GLY A 99 -8.44 10.56 -25.29
C GLY A 99 -9.65 9.90 -24.63
N VAL A 100 -9.43 9.05 -23.61
CA VAL A 100 -10.54 8.45 -22.86
C VAL A 100 -11.11 9.48 -21.89
N PRO A 101 -12.41 9.80 -21.95
CA PRO A 101 -13.05 10.72 -21.02
C PRO A 101 -13.12 10.10 -19.62
N ASN A 102 -13.17 10.95 -18.58
CA ASN A 102 -13.27 10.53 -17.18
C ASN A 102 -12.13 9.59 -16.74
N LEU A 103 -10.96 9.73 -17.35
CA LEU A 103 -9.72 9.05 -16.99
C LEU A 103 -8.65 10.09 -16.67
N THR A 104 -7.99 9.91 -15.53
CA THR A 104 -6.79 10.66 -15.15
C THR A 104 -5.65 9.67 -14.91
N LEU A 105 -4.57 9.79 -15.70
CA LEU A 105 -3.34 9.03 -15.51
C LEU A 105 -2.32 9.94 -14.83
N ILE A 106 -1.73 9.46 -13.74
CA ILE A 106 -0.73 10.16 -12.93
C ILE A 106 0.49 9.25 -12.81
N ASP A 107 1.63 9.71 -13.26
CA ASP A 107 2.86 8.92 -13.16
C ASP A 107 3.29 8.73 -11.71
N PHE A 108 3.25 9.81 -10.94
CA PHE A 108 3.61 9.83 -9.53
C PHE A 108 2.95 11.00 -8.80
N THR A 109 2.62 10.78 -7.53
CA THR A 109 2.13 11.84 -6.64
C THR A 109 2.68 11.67 -5.23
N ASN A 110 3.01 12.78 -4.57
CA ASN A 110 3.31 12.82 -3.14
C ASN A 110 2.04 12.94 -2.28
N ASP A 111 0.88 13.10 -2.90
CA ASP A 111 -0.39 13.38 -2.26
C ASP A 111 -1.40 12.23 -2.45
N MET A 112 -0.90 10.99 -2.40
CA MET A 112 -1.71 9.79 -2.61
C MET A 112 -2.90 9.72 -1.65
N MET A 113 -2.72 10.10 -0.38
CA MET A 113 -3.79 10.05 0.61
C MET A 113 -4.99 10.95 0.26
N SER A 114 -4.77 12.11 -0.38
CA SER A 114 -5.87 12.96 -0.83
C SER A 114 -6.68 12.32 -1.96
N TYR A 115 -6.02 11.64 -2.91
CA TYR A 115 -6.72 10.88 -3.95
C TYR A 115 -7.46 9.68 -3.38
N MET A 116 -6.86 8.96 -2.43
CA MET A 116 -7.53 7.86 -1.71
C MET A 116 -8.76 8.37 -0.93
N ALA A 117 -8.63 9.49 -0.19
CA ALA A 117 -9.73 10.07 0.55
C ALA A 117 -10.89 10.53 -0.35
N ALA A 118 -10.59 10.99 -1.57
CA ALA A 118 -11.59 11.39 -2.56
C ALA A 118 -12.22 10.20 -3.30
N ALA A 119 -11.58 9.04 -3.31
CA ALA A 119 -12.08 7.85 -3.99
C ALA A 119 -13.28 7.24 -3.27
N ASN A 120 -14.19 6.67 -4.05
CA ASN A 120 -15.30 5.85 -3.57
C ASN A 120 -14.85 4.39 -3.37
N ALA A 121 -13.89 3.92 -4.17
CA ALA A 121 -13.22 2.65 -3.98
C ALA A 121 -11.80 2.71 -4.53
N VAL A 122 -10.90 1.90 -3.96
CA VAL A 122 -9.50 1.80 -4.39
C VAL A 122 -9.19 0.37 -4.79
N VAL A 123 -8.57 0.20 -5.96
CA VAL A 123 -7.99 -1.09 -6.40
C VAL A 123 -6.48 -0.96 -6.28
N ALA A 124 -5.86 -1.77 -5.45
CA ALA A 124 -4.43 -1.64 -5.17
C ALA A 124 -3.73 -2.99 -4.91
N MET A 125 -2.42 -2.98 -5.02
CA MET A 125 -1.61 -4.06 -4.43
C MET A 125 -1.58 -3.91 -2.90
N ALA A 126 -1.33 -5.03 -2.19
CA ALA A 126 -1.36 -5.05 -0.73
C ALA A 126 0.00 -4.67 -0.09
N GLY A 127 0.68 -3.64 -0.61
CA GLY A 127 1.87 -3.08 0.00
C GLY A 127 1.57 -2.49 1.38
N TYR A 128 2.53 -2.54 2.32
CA TYR A 128 2.32 -2.09 3.69
C TYR A 128 1.79 -0.64 3.76
N ASN A 129 2.49 0.29 3.11
CA ASN A 129 2.10 1.71 3.13
C ASN A 129 0.71 1.95 2.53
N THR A 130 0.42 1.34 1.37
CA THR A 130 -0.89 1.46 0.73
C THR A 130 -2.02 0.95 1.61
N VAL A 131 -1.80 -0.21 2.25
CA VAL A 131 -2.79 -0.80 3.16
C VAL A 131 -3.02 0.08 4.39
N THR A 132 -1.95 0.59 5.01
CA THR A 132 -2.08 1.47 6.19
C THR A 132 -2.76 2.80 5.85
N GLU A 133 -2.49 3.36 4.67
CA GLU A 133 -3.16 4.56 4.17
C GLU A 133 -4.67 4.32 3.98
N LEU A 134 -5.04 3.19 3.36
CA LEU A 134 -6.45 2.83 3.16
C LEU A 134 -7.18 2.59 4.48
N LEU A 135 -6.55 1.88 5.42
CA LEU A 135 -7.10 1.63 6.76
C LEU A 135 -7.30 2.94 7.54
N SER A 136 -6.30 3.85 7.50
CA SER A 136 -6.38 5.15 8.17
C SER A 136 -7.52 6.03 7.64
N LEU A 137 -7.88 5.88 6.36
CA LEU A 137 -8.92 6.67 5.70
C LEU A 137 -10.29 5.97 5.69
N GLY A 138 -10.37 4.70 6.09
CA GLY A 138 -11.60 3.89 6.02
C GLY A 138 -12.13 3.72 4.59
N VAL A 139 -11.28 3.80 3.57
CA VAL A 139 -11.73 3.74 2.17
C VAL A 139 -11.93 2.29 1.75
N PRO A 140 -13.10 1.93 1.18
CA PRO A 140 -13.34 0.61 0.62
C PRO A 140 -12.34 0.23 -0.47
N GLY A 141 -11.89 -1.01 -0.48
CA GLY A 141 -10.85 -1.41 -1.42
C GLY A 141 -10.91 -2.85 -1.89
N VAL A 142 -10.32 -3.04 -3.05
CA VAL A 142 -10.01 -4.34 -3.64
C VAL A 142 -8.49 -4.49 -3.66
N LEU A 143 -7.98 -5.49 -2.96
CA LEU A 143 -6.56 -5.78 -2.93
C LEU A 143 -6.21 -6.90 -3.90
N VAL A 144 -5.20 -6.66 -4.72
CA VAL A 144 -4.60 -7.64 -5.64
C VAL A 144 -3.13 -7.82 -5.19
N PRO A 145 -2.88 -8.67 -4.18
CA PRO A 145 -1.55 -8.84 -3.62
C PRO A 145 -0.62 -9.57 -4.58
N ARG A 146 0.67 -9.30 -4.53
CA ARG A 146 1.65 -10.20 -5.12
C ARG A 146 1.89 -11.40 -4.21
N THR A 147 2.25 -12.54 -4.81
CA THR A 147 2.58 -13.80 -4.12
C THR A 147 4.06 -14.17 -4.28
N SER A 148 4.78 -13.48 -5.16
CA SER A 148 6.21 -13.69 -5.44
C SER A 148 6.92 -12.34 -5.50
N PRO A 149 8.21 -12.22 -5.11
CA PRO A 149 9.08 -13.26 -4.51
C PRO A 149 8.76 -13.54 -3.03
N SER A 150 7.92 -12.76 -2.39
CA SER A 150 7.51 -12.91 -1.00
C SER A 150 5.99 -13.00 -0.90
N GLN A 151 5.48 -13.84 -0.01
CA GLN A 151 4.05 -13.98 0.28
C GLN A 151 3.54 -12.93 1.28
N GLU A 152 4.34 -11.96 1.68
CA GLU A 152 3.98 -10.95 2.69
C GLU A 152 2.68 -10.22 2.34
N GLN A 153 2.53 -9.77 1.09
CA GLN A 153 1.33 -9.07 0.66
C GLN A 153 0.10 -9.99 0.68
N TRP A 154 0.26 -11.24 0.26
CA TRP A 154 -0.81 -12.23 0.28
C TRP A 154 -1.28 -12.53 1.70
N ILE A 155 -0.35 -12.82 2.61
CA ILE A 155 -0.65 -13.08 4.03
C ILE A 155 -1.39 -11.87 4.65
N ARG A 156 -0.90 -10.65 4.39
CA ARG A 156 -1.53 -9.42 4.88
C ARG A 156 -2.94 -9.26 4.33
N ALA A 157 -3.10 -9.36 3.02
CA ALA A 157 -4.40 -9.18 2.36
C ALA A 157 -5.43 -10.19 2.85
N THR A 158 -5.07 -11.48 2.93
CA THR A 158 -5.96 -12.54 3.42
C THR A 158 -6.42 -12.30 4.86
N ARG A 159 -5.52 -11.80 5.73
CA ARG A 159 -5.89 -11.45 7.10
C ARG A 159 -6.86 -10.29 7.17
N LEU A 160 -6.65 -9.28 6.34
CA LEU A 160 -7.55 -8.12 6.29
C LEU A 160 -8.91 -8.48 5.68
N GLU A 161 -8.94 -9.41 4.72
CA GLU A 161 -10.19 -9.96 4.21
C GLU A 161 -10.98 -10.72 5.27
N GLN A 162 -10.32 -11.57 6.06
CA GLN A 162 -10.93 -12.29 7.19
C GLN A 162 -11.54 -11.35 8.24
N LEU A 163 -10.97 -10.15 8.39
CA LEU A 163 -11.48 -9.10 9.28
C LEU A 163 -12.57 -8.26 8.60
N GLY A 164 -12.89 -8.51 7.34
CA GLY A 164 -13.88 -7.73 6.58
C GLY A 164 -13.42 -6.35 6.16
N ALA A 165 -12.09 -6.07 6.19
CA ALA A 165 -11.56 -4.75 5.84
C ALA A 165 -11.51 -4.49 4.33
N PHE A 166 -11.24 -5.52 3.53
CA PHE A 166 -11.07 -5.40 2.08
C PHE A 166 -11.58 -6.63 1.34
N ASN A 167 -11.96 -6.44 0.08
CA ASN A 167 -12.14 -7.53 -0.86
C ASN A 167 -10.78 -7.92 -1.45
N VAL A 168 -10.45 -9.21 -1.54
CA VAL A 168 -9.15 -9.68 -2.00
C VAL A 168 -9.30 -10.56 -3.24
N ILE A 169 -8.46 -10.34 -4.24
CA ILE A 169 -8.39 -11.18 -5.44
C ILE A 169 -6.99 -11.78 -5.51
N HIS A 170 -6.91 -13.12 -5.48
CA HIS A 170 -5.64 -13.81 -5.72
C HIS A 170 -5.10 -13.45 -7.12
N PRO A 171 -3.79 -13.21 -7.32
CA PRO A 171 -3.27 -12.80 -8.63
C PRO A 171 -3.63 -13.76 -9.77
N ASP A 172 -3.66 -15.07 -9.52
CA ASP A 172 -4.04 -16.08 -10.54
C ASP A 172 -5.53 -16.02 -10.91
N GLN A 173 -6.35 -15.37 -10.10
CA GLN A 173 -7.79 -15.18 -10.32
C GLN A 173 -8.12 -13.77 -10.79
N TYR A 174 -7.11 -12.90 -10.94
CA TYR A 174 -7.31 -11.52 -11.36
C TYR A 174 -7.72 -11.46 -12.82
N SER A 175 -8.98 -11.18 -13.04
CA SER A 175 -9.64 -11.11 -14.34
C SER A 175 -10.63 -9.95 -14.38
N ALA A 176 -11.10 -9.58 -15.57
CA ALA A 176 -12.12 -8.54 -15.71
C ALA A 176 -13.41 -8.87 -14.92
N ALA A 177 -13.81 -10.13 -14.87
CA ALA A 177 -15.02 -10.57 -14.16
C ALA A 177 -14.85 -10.48 -12.64
N THR A 178 -13.73 -10.98 -12.10
CA THR A 178 -13.45 -10.95 -10.66
C THR A 178 -13.22 -9.52 -10.17
N LEU A 179 -12.53 -8.69 -10.95
CA LEU A 179 -12.34 -7.27 -10.63
C LEU A 179 -13.68 -6.53 -10.57
N ARG A 180 -14.57 -6.71 -11.57
CA ARG A 180 -15.89 -6.07 -11.56
C ARG A 180 -16.69 -6.47 -10.34
N SER A 181 -16.79 -7.77 -10.07
CA SER A 181 -17.54 -8.27 -8.92
C SER A 181 -17.03 -7.73 -7.59
N ALA A 182 -15.70 -7.68 -7.40
CA ALA A 182 -15.12 -7.15 -6.17
C ALA A 182 -15.26 -5.62 -6.07
N LEU A 183 -15.14 -4.90 -7.20
CA LEU A 183 -15.30 -3.45 -7.23
C LEU A 183 -16.75 -3.03 -6.99
N ASP A 184 -17.73 -3.75 -7.55
CA ASP A 184 -19.15 -3.47 -7.31
C ASP A 184 -19.51 -3.63 -5.82
N LYS A 185 -18.93 -4.62 -5.14
CA LYS A 185 -19.06 -4.77 -3.68
C LYS A 185 -18.43 -3.58 -2.96
N ALA A 186 -17.18 -3.24 -3.29
CA ALA A 186 -16.48 -2.12 -2.65
C ALA A 186 -17.20 -0.77 -2.86
N LEU A 187 -17.79 -0.53 -4.04
CA LEU A 187 -18.56 0.67 -4.32
C LEU A 187 -19.92 0.72 -3.58
N ALA A 188 -20.48 -0.45 -3.22
CA ALA A 188 -21.68 -0.52 -2.41
C ALA A 188 -21.42 -0.36 -0.90
N GLU A 189 -20.18 -0.52 -0.45
CA GLU A 189 -19.76 -0.34 0.93
C GLU A 189 -19.67 1.16 1.27
N SER A 190 -20.08 1.52 2.48
CA SER A 190 -19.85 2.89 2.98
C SER A 190 -18.49 2.96 3.68
N LYS A 191 -17.86 4.15 3.65
CA LYS A 191 -16.62 4.41 4.42
C LYS A 191 -16.81 4.16 5.93
N GLU A 192 -18.03 4.37 6.43
CA GLU A 192 -18.38 4.16 7.84
C GLU A 192 -18.34 2.66 8.20
N ASN A 193 -18.76 1.77 7.30
CA ASN A 193 -18.70 0.32 7.52
C ASN A 193 -17.25 -0.19 7.55
N ASN A 194 -16.39 0.38 6.71
CA ASN A 194 -14.97 0.00 6.65
C ASN A 194 -14.18 0.54 7.84
N ALA A 195 -14.56 1.70 8.39
CA ALA A 195 -13.99 2.26 9.62
C ALA A 195 -14.35 1.43 10.88
N ALA A 196 -15.32 0.51 10.80
CA ALA A 196 -15.69 -0.36 11.91
C ALA A 196 -14.66 -1.48 12.19
N VAL A 197 -13.72 -1.72 11.27
CA VAL A 197 -12.60 -2.66 11.52
C VAL A 197 -11.60 -1.98 12.45
N GLN A 198 -11.74 -2.26 13.75
CA GLN A 198 -10.82 -1.75 14.77
C GLN A 198 -9.49 -2.47 14.69
N LEU A 199 -8.52 -1.84 14.07
CA LEU A 199 -7.11 -2.26 14.07
C LEU A 199 -6.31 -1.28 14.93
N ASP A 200 -5.31 -1.82 15.63
CA ASP A 200 -4.38 -0.98 16.37
C ASP A 200 -3.46 -0.24 15.37
N MET A 201 -3.69 1.05 15.26
CA MET A 201 -2.93 1.97 14.39
C MET A 201 -1.87 2.77 15.16
N ASN A 202 -1.66 2.50 16.46
CA ASN A 202 -0.74 3.21 17.35
C ASN A 202 0.59 2.48 17.53
N ALA A 203 1.07 1.82 16.48
CA ALA A 203 2.28 1.00 16.55
C ALA A 203 3.51 1.77 17.04
N LEU A 204 3.62 3.07 16.82
CA LEU A 204 4.76 3.86 17.28
C LEU A 204 4.82 3.96 18.80
N ASP A 205 3.68 4.15 19.46
CA ASP A 205 3.61 4.18 20.93
C ASP A 205 3.97 2.81 21.50
N THR A 206 3.43 1.75 20.93
CA THR A 206 3.75 0.37 21.33
C THR A 206 5.24 0.04 21.12
N VAL A 207 5.85 0.47 20.04
CA VAL A 207 7.30 0.33 19.80
C VAL A 207 8.10 1.11 20.82
N HIS A 208 7.66 2.34 21.14
CA HIS A 208 8.30 3.17 22.15
C HIS A 208 8.33 2.43 23.51
N ASP A 209 7.18 1.89 23.94
CA ASP A 209 7.05 1.17 25.20
C ASP A 209 7.96 -0.06 25.26
N TYR A 210 7.98 -0.88 24.22
CA TYR A 210 8.88 -2.03 24.14
C TYR A 210 10.37 -1.64 24.17
N VAL A 211 10.75 -0.54 23.52
CA VAL A 211 12.12 -0.04 23.58
C VAL A 211 12.46 0.41 25.01
N GLN A 212 11.54 1.09 25.69
CA GLN A 212 11.74 1.50 27.09
C GLN A 212 11.88 0.28 28.02
N GLU A 213 11.05 -0.74 27.87
CA GLU A 213 11.18 -2.00 28.63
C GLU A 213 12.57 -2.63 28.44
N LEU A 214 13.04 -2.75 27.21
CA LEU A 214 14.35 -3.32 26.89
C LEU A 214 15.51 -2.49 27.49
N LEU A 215 15.38 -1.16 27.53
CA LEU A 215 16.38 -0.28 28.13
C LEU A 215 16.42 -0.43 29.65
N VAL A 216 15.28 -0.59 30.31
CA VAL A 216 15.18 -0.82 31.75
C VAL A 216 15.73 -2.19 32.13
N GLU A 217 15.41 -3.24 31.39
CA GLU A 217 15.98 -4.58 31.59
C GLU A 217 17.50 -4.59 31.44
N HIS A 218 18.04 -3.80 30.53
CA HIS A 218 19.47 -3.69 30.26
C HIS A 218 20.21 -2.90 31.35
N ASP A 219 19.58 -1.87 31.94
CA ASP A 219 20.17 -1.08 33.04
C ASP A 219 20.32 -1.92 34.34
N SER A 220 19.49 -2.93 34.53
CA SER A 220 19.62 -3.89 35.62
C SER A 220 20.83 -4.84 35.49
N GLY A 221 21.42 -4.92 34.29
CA GLY A 221 22.55 -5.78 33.93
C GLY A 221 23.92 -5.07 33.79
N GLY A 222 24.06 -3.80 34.13
CA GLY A 222 25.38 -3.15 34.27
C GLY A 222 25.94 -2.40 33.07
N TRP A 223 25.12 -1.96 32.11
CA TRP A 223 25.56 -1.09 31.03
C TRP A 223 25.29 0.40 31.36
N LYS A 224 26.28 1.26 31.08
CA LYS A 224 26.21 2.71 31.32
C LYS A 224 25.04 3.34 30.56
N LYS A 225 24.17 4.09 31.28
CA LYS A 225 23.10 4.93 30.74
C LYS A 225 23.52 5.70 29.49
N LEU A 226 23.03 5.33 28.33
CA LEU A 226 22.90 6.26 27.21
C LEU A 226 21.72 7.19 27.54
N ARG A 227 22.03 8.39 28.07
CA ARG A 227 21.02 9.45 28.18
C ARG A 227 20.60 9.83 26.75
N LEU A 228 19.43 9.37 26.33
CA LEU A 228 18.71 10.03 25.26
C LEU A 228 18.29 11.41 25.79
N GLN A 229 19.13 12.42 25.52
CA GLN A 229 18.70 13.81 25.66
C GLN A 229 17.56 14.01 24.67
N ASN A 230 16.49 14.67 25.11
CA ASN A 230 15.33 15.02 24.31
C ASN A 230 15.76 15.51 22.92
N VAL A 231 15.55 14.67 21.91
CA VAL A 231 15.75 15.04 20.51
C VAL A 231 14.48 15.76 20.07
N THR A 232 14.39 17.03 20.43
CA THR A 232 13.31 17.92 20.01
C THR A 232 13.59 18.61 18.66
N GLU A 233 14.75 18.36 18.04
CA GLU A 233 15.07 18.88 16.72
C GLU A 233 15.74 17.80 15.88
N PHE A 234 14.96 17.18 15.01
CA PHE A 234 15.50 16.43 13.89
C PHE A 234 15.82 17.43 12.77
N GLU A 235 16.99 18.05 12.81
CA GLU A 235 17.58 18.64 11.61
C GLU A 235 17.85 17.51 10.62
N ARG A 236 17.13 17.53 9.49
CA ARG A 236 17.43 16.62 8.37
C ARG A 236 18.84 16.92 7.88
N PRO A 237 19.79 15.99 7.92
CA PRO A 237 21.06 16.21 7.23
C PRO A 237 20.77 16.26 5.73
N HIS A 238 21.10 17.40 5.14
CA HIS A 238 21.15 17.56 3.68
C HIS A 238 22.13 16.53 3.09
N ALA A 239 21.64 15.89 2.05
CA ALA A 239 22.28 15.29 0.88
C ALA A 239 23.80 14.97 0.96
N ASP A 240 24.09 13.79 0.45
CA ASP A 240 25.34 13.17 0.03
C ASP A 240 25.80 11.98 0.89
N ILE A 241 24.96 10.92 0.83
CA ILE A 241 25.48 9.58 1.10
C ILE A 241 25.65 8.89 -0.27
N PRO A 242 26.89 8.62 -0.72
CA PRO A 242 27.09 7.87 -1.95
C PRO A 242 26.59 6.44 -1.76
N ARG A 243 25.62 6.04 -2.59
CA ARG A 243 25.10 4.67 -2.63
C ARG A 243 26.21 3.76 -3.15
N LYS A 244 26.87 3.03 -2.25
CA LYS A 244 27.65 1.87 -2.64
C LYS A 244 26.70 0.76 -3.06
N PRO A 245 26.90 0.13 -4.24
CA PRO A 245 26.11 -1.03 -4.62
C PRO A 245 26.47 -2.21 -3.69
N LEU A 246 25.44 -2.81 -3.10
CA LEU A 246 25.58 -4.08 -2.38
C LEU A 246 25.85 -5.17 -3.41
N ALA A 247 27.11 -5.55 -3.57
CA ALA A 247 27.49 -6.72 -4.33
C ALA A 247 27.15 -7.96 -3.49
N LEU A 248 26.04 -8.62 -3.79
CA LEU A 248 25.76 -9.98 -3.35
C LEU A 248 26.56 -10.94 -4.23
N ALA A 249 27.77 -11.26 -3.79
CA ALA A 249 28.51 -12.38 -4.33
C ALA A 249 27.94 -13.69 -3.76
N VAL A 250 27.16 -14.40 -4.55
CA VAL A 250 26.80 -15.80 -4.30
C VAL A 250 27.84 -16.65 -5.02
N PRO A 251 28.63 -17.51 -4.35
CA PRO A 251 29.50 -18.45 -5.04
C PRO A 251 28.66 -19.59 -5.60
N LEU A 252 28.67 -19.73 -6.92
CA LEU A 252 28.23 -20.93 -7.61
C LEU A 252 29.27 -22.03 -7.37
N SER A 253 29.04 -22.98 -6.48
CA SER A 253 29.80 -24.21 -6.39
C SER A 253 29.14 -25.28 -7.25
N GLY A 254 29.81 -25.59 -8.34
CA GLY A 254 30.21 -26.87 -8.85
C GLY A 254 29.17 -27.99 -8.94
N ALA A 255 28.64 -28.22 -10.14
CA ALA A 255 28.19 -29.55 -10.55
C ALA A 255 29.37 -30.26 -11.21
N LYS A 256 29.77 -31.41 -10.67
CA LYS A 256 30.56 -32.40 -11.36
C LYS A 256 29.76 -33.68 -11.51
N ALA A 257 29.84 -34.19 -12.74
CA ALA A 257 29.49 -35.50 -13.29
C ALA A 257 28.05 -35.94 -13.26
#